data_7226e0ad9b7a07e88124ed002b60beb0
#
_entry.id   7226e0ad9b7a07e88124ed002b60beb0
#
_cell.length_a   1.000
_cell.length_b   1.000
_cell.length_c   1.000
_cell.angle_alpha   90.00
_cell.angle_beta   90.00
_cell.angle_gamma   90.00
#
_symmetry.space_group_name_H-M   'P 1'
#
loop_
_entity.id
_entity.type
_entity.pdbx_description
1 polymer ?
#
loop_
_entity_poly.entity_id
_entity_poly.type
_entity_poly.pdbx_seq_one_letter_code
_entity_poly.pdbx_strand_id
1 'polypeptide(L)'
;MIIDDVTFSYRRHHEVLHGVTIELAPGRTVLLGPNGAGKSTLFSLCSGSRTPTSGRIGLAGVAEASSRTLRRRVGLMRQNVLPMPGFTVREQIIYCGWLMGMSTREATVRADDVIAAVNLTEKADDRTSKLSGGQLRRVGLAQVLVGEPEVLLLDEPMAGLDPAQRVRFRAVLEHVPDDRVTVVSTHQVDDLTDSYDRVIVLSCGRVVFDGTPEEFVDLAPECSQRRAEMAYLGLVADE
;
A
#
# COMPACT_ATOMS: atom_id res chain seq x y z
N MET A 1 -0.27 11.20 7.56
CA MET A 1 -1.19 11.63 6.48
C MET A 1 -2.57 11.79 7.08
N ILE A 2 -3.32 12.82 6.70
CA ILE A 2 -4.68 13.06 7.20
C ILE A 2 -5.66 12.96 6.02
N ILE A 3 -6.68 12.15 6.15
CA ILE A 3 -7.80 11.98 5.23
C ILE A 3 -9.01 12.50 6.01
N ASP A 4 -9.68 13.55 5.54
CA ASP A 4 -10.71 14.27 6.29
C ASP A 4 -11.98 14.39 5.45
N ASP A 5 -13.03 13.69 5.88
CA ASP A 5 -14.37 13.61 5.29
C ASP A 5 -14.36 13.36 3.77
N VAL A 6 -13.51 12.44 3.32
CA VAL A 6 -13.30 12.18 1.90
C VAL A 6 -14.43 11.36 1.33
N THR A 7 -15.10 11.93 0.33
CA THR A 7 -16.13 11.28 -0.49
C THR A 7 -15.64 11.18 -1.93
N PHE A 8 -15.97 10.09 -2.61
CA PHE A 8 -15.57 9.91 -4.01
C PHE A 8 -16.59 9.11 -4.83
N SER A 9 -16.86 9.60 -6.05
CA SER A 9 -17.70 8.95 -7.06
C SER A 9 -16.97 8.85 -8.40
N TYR A 10 -17.00 7.67 -9.03
CA TYR A 10 -16.48 7.51 -10.41
C TYR A 10 -17.42 8.12 -11.45
N ARG A 11 -18.72 8.09 -11.18
CA ARG A 11 -19.80 8.63 -12.04
C ARG A 11 -20.86 9.27 -11.15
N ARG A 12 -21.70 10.14 -11.74
CA ARG A 12 -22.89 10.67 -11.05
C ARG A 12 -23.69 9.48 -10.47
N HIS A 13 -24.04 9.56 -9.18
CA HIS A 13 -24.83 8.55 -8.44
C HIS A 13 -24.14 7.20 -8.22
N HIS A 14 -22.83 7.09 -8.37
CA HIS A 14 -22.09 5.90 -7.99
C HIS A 14 -20.94 6.27 -7.05
N GLU A 15 -21.32 6.53 -5.80
CA GLU A 15 -20.39 6.85 -4.72
C GLU A 15 -19.71 5.57 -4.22
N VAL A 16 -18.40 5.65 -4.04
CA VAL A 16 -17.55 4.52 -3.65
C VAL A 16 -16.92 4.74 -2.28
N LEU A 17 -16.71 5.99 -1.89
CA LEU A 17 -16.24 6.36 -0.56
C LEU A 17 -17.19 7.40 0.04
N HIS A 18 -17.57 7.19 1.29
CA HIS A 18 -18.63 7.91 1.98
C HIS A 18 -18.13 8.59 3.26
N GLY A 19 -17.49 9.76 3.13
CA GLY A 19 -17.04 10.54 4.28
C GLY A 19 -15.94 9.84 5.08
N VAL A 20 -14.93 9.30 4.38
CA VAL A 20 -13.82 8.59 5.02
C VAL A 20 -12.92 9.56 5.76
N THR A 21 -12.74 9.34 7.08
CA THR A 21 -11.84 10.10 7.93
C THR A 21 -10.86 9.16 8.61
N ILE A 22 -9.56 9.36 8.35
CA ILE A 22 -8.45 8.55 8.86
C ILE A 22 -7.24 9.47 9.09
N GLU A 23 -6.58 9.32 10.22
CA GLU A 23 -5.27 9.93 10.47
C GLU A 23 -4.21 8.82 10.52
N LEU A 24 -3.32 8.77 9.52
CA LEU A 24 -2.23 7.80 9.41
C LEU A 24 -0.95 8.38 10.01
N ALA A 25 -0.50 7.79 11.12
CA ALA A 25 0.77 8.07 11.78
C ALA A 25 1.92 7.24 11.14
N PRO A 26 3.19 7.59 11.39
CA PRO A 26 4.32 6.69 11.11
C PRO A 26 4.10 5.31 11.72
N GLY A 27 4.66 4.28 11.10
CA GLY A 27 4.45 2.88 11.43
C GLY A 27 3.70 2.12 10.33
N ARG A 28 3.30 0.89 10.62
CA ARG A 28 2.67 -0.04 9.66
C ARG A 28 1.20 -0.24 9.95
N THR A 29 0.36 0.18 9.03
CA THR A 29 -1.09 0.00 9.08
C THR A 29 -1.52 -1.04 8.06
N VAL A 30 -2.38 -1.98 8.45
CA VAL A 30 -3.10 -2.84 7.51
C VAL A 30 -4.49 -2.26 7.24
N LEU A 31 -4.85 -2.14 5.95
CA LEU A 31 -6.18 -1.76 5.49
C LEU A 31 -6.92 -3.00 5.01
N LEU A 32 -7.73 -3.58 5.86
CA LEU A 32 -8.59 -4.73 5.56
C LEU A 32 -9.89 -4.30 4.88
N GLY A 33 -10.46 -5.17 4.11
CA GLY A 33 -11.80 -4.98 3.54
C GLY A 33 -12.07 -5.91 2.35
N PRO A 34 -13.33 -6.20 2.05
CA PRO A 34 -13.69 -7.05 0.92
C PRO A 34 -13.30 -6.42 -0.43
N ASN A 35 -13.40 -7.22 -1.49
CA ASN A 35 -13.24 -6.72 -2.85
C ASN A 35 -14.38 -5.74 -3.16
N GLY A 36 -14.02 -4.56 -3.69
CA GLY A 36 -15.01 -3.51 -3.94
C GLY A 36 -15.25 -2.54 -2.78
N ALA A 37 -14.72 -2.77 -1.59
CA ALA A 37 -14.88 -1.88 -0.42
C ALA A 37 -14.34 -0.44 -0.62
N GLY A 38 -13.54 -0.19 -1.67
CA GLY A 38 -12.98 1.13 -1.96
C GLY A 38 -11.49 1.31 -1.65
N LYS A 39 -10.77 0.26 -1.20
CA LYS A 39 -9.34 0.32 -0.81
C LYS A 39 -8.45 0.93 -1.90
N SER A 40 -8.48 0.38 -3.12
CA SER A 40 -7.68 0.90 -4.26
C SER A 40 -8.11 2.30 -4.68
N THR A 41 -9.39 2.64 -4.50
CA THR A 41 -9.91 3.99 -4.73
C THR A 41 -9.33 4.97 -3.72
N LEU A 42 -9.36 4.63 -2.44
CA LEU A 42 -8.76 5.42 -1.37
C LEU A 42 -7.26 5.65 -1.64
N PHE A 43 -6.51 4.60 -1.98
CA PHE A 43 -5.09 4.72 -2.34
C PHE A 43 -4.84 5.60 -3.58
N SER A 44 -5.74 5.55 -4.57
CA SER A 44 -5.65 6.41 -5.75
C SER A 44 -5.85 7.89 -5.42
N LEU A 45 -6.68 8.20 -4.43
CA LEU A 45 -6.87 9.56 -3.91
C LEU A 45 -5.65 10.00 -3.08
N CYS A 46 -5.22 9.18 -2.14
CA CYS A 46 -4.05 9.45 -1.27
C CYS A 46 -2.76 9.64 -2.06
N SER A 47 -2.59 8.96 -3.19
CA SER A 47 -1.44 9.14 -4.08
C SER A 47 -1.57 10.33 -5.06
N GLY A 48 -2.67 11.07 -5.03
CA GLY A 48 -2.95 12.16 -5.98
C GLY A 48 -3.16 11.70 -7.43
N SER A 49 -3.41 10.40 -7.65
CA SER A 49 -3.80 9.87 -8.96
C SER A 49 -5.23 10.25 -9.32
N ARG A 50 -6.05 10.54 -8.32
CA ARG A 50 -7.42 11.06 -8.42
C ARG A 50 -7.62 12.18 -7.41
N THR A 51 -8.68 12.97 -7.61
CA THR A 51 -9.10 14.03 -6.70
C THR A 51 -10.41 13.63 -6.03
N PRO A 52 -10.60 13.81 -4.72
CA PRO A 52 -11.85 13.53 -4.04
C PRO A 52 -12.99 14.40 -4.59
N THR A 53 -14.22 13.93 -4.48
CA THR A 53 -15.44 14.69 -4.81
C THR A 53 -15.70 15.74 -3.74
N SER A 54 -15.50 15.41 -2.47
CA SER A 54 -15.50 16.30 -1.32
C SER A 54 -14.51 15.84 -0.26
N GLY A 55 -14.26 16.65 0.75
CA GLY A 55 -13.25 16.41 1.76
C GLY A 55 -11.84 16.77 1.27
N ARG A 56 -10.82 16.46 2.07
CA ARG A 56 -9.43 16.84 1.80
C ARG A 56 -8.45 15.76 2.27
N ILE A 57 -7.26 15.79 1.65
CA ILE A 57 -6.14 14.93 2.04
C ILE A 57 -4.95 15.83 2.35
N GLY A 58 -4.42 15.68 3.57
CA GLY A 58 -3.26 16.40 4.07
C GLY A 58 -2.05 15.49 4.27
N LEU A 59 -0.87 16.10 4.29
CA LEU A 59 0.41 15.48 4.68
C LEU A 59 1.03 16.29 5.82
N ALA A 60 2.06 15.74 6.47
CA ALA A 60 2.79 16.46 7.51
C ALA A 60 3.21 17.87 7.01
N GLY A 61 2.79 18.91 7.74
CA GLY A 61 3.02 20.30 7.40
C GLY A 61 2.16 20.89 6.27
N VAL A 62 1.21 20.11 5.69
CA VAL A 62 0.33 20.56 4.61
C VAL A 62 -1.09 20.08 4.87
N ALA A 63 -1.96 20.95 5.38
CA ALA A 63 -3.34 20.61 5.77
C ALA A 63 -4.19 20.11 4.59
N GLU A 64 -3.97 20.67 3.39
CA GLU A 64 -4.58 20.23 2.15
C GLU A 64 -3.51 20.10 1.06
N ALA A 65 -3.20 18.88 0.67
CA ALA A 65 -2.14 18.59 -0.27
C ALA A 65 -2.67 18.56 -1.71
N SER A 66 -2.06 19.33 -2.60
CA SER A 66 -2.37 19.24 -4.03
C SER A 66 -2.01 17.86 -4.58
N SER A 67 -2.68 17.44 -5.66
CA SER A 67 -2.34 16.18 -6.36
C SER A 67 -0.86 16.10 -6.77
N ARG A 68 -0.23 17.24 -7.06
CA ARG A 68 1.20 17.32 -7.37
C ARG A 68 2.05 16.99 -6.13
N THR A 69 1.70 17.55 -4.98
CA THR A 69 2.37 17.30 -3.70
C THR A 69 2.24 15.82 -3.30
N LEU A 70 1.02 15.27 -3.40
CA LEU A 70 0.75 13.86 -3.11
C LEU A 70 1.60 12.94 -4.00
N ARG A 71 1.61 13.16 -5.33
CA ARG A 71 2.42 12.34 -6.26
C ARG A 71 3.93 12.39 -6.01
N ARG A 72 4.44 13.41 -5.33
CA ARG A 72 5.87 13.53 -5.00
C ARG A 72 6.25 12.87 -3.68
N ARG A 73 5.33 12.86 -2.71
CA ARG A 73 5.61 12.43 -1.33
C ARG A 73 4.97 11.08 -0.98
N VAL A 74 4.04 10.60 -1.82
CA VAL A 74 3.33 9.33 -1.62
C VAL A 74 3.70 8.34 -2.71
N GLY A 75 4.24 7.21 -2.32
CA GLY A 75 4.51 6.09 -3.20
C GLY A 75 3.33 5.12 -3.23
N LEU A 76 2.86 4.75 -4.41
CA LEU A 76 1.78 3.77 -4.59
C LEU A 76 2.27 2.57 -5.40
N MET A 77 2.37 1.42 -4.76
CA MET A 77 2.49 0.13 -5.45
C MET A 77 1.08 -0.40 -5.75
N ARG A 78 0.77 -0.52 -7.03
CA ARG A 78 -0.53 -1.07 -7.47
C ARG A 78 -0.54 -2.59 -7.39
N GLN A 79 -1.73 -3.17 -7.28
CA GLN A 79 -1.95 -4.61 -7.29
C GLN A 79 -1.28 -5.31 -8.49
N ASN A 80 -1.35 -4.75 -9.68
CA ASN A 80 -0.72 -5.29 -10.87
C ASN A 80 0.59 -4.57 -11.19
N VAL A 81 1.71 -5.25 -10.92
CA VAL A 81 3.03 -4.81 -11.35
C VAL A 81 3.33 -5.40 -12.72
N LEU A 82 3.56 -4.55 -13.71
CA LEU A 82 3.84 -4.96 -15.07
C LEU A 82 5.33 -4.86 -15.38
N PRO A 83 5.89 -5.86 -16.07
CA PRO A 83 7.23 -5.74 -16.61
C PRO A 83 7.28 -4.69 -17.71
N MET A 84 8.34 -3.91 -17.77
CA MET A 84 8.56 -2.98 -18.88
C MET A 84 9.29 -3.71 -20.02
N PRO A 85 8.68 -3.82 -21.21
CA PRO A 85 9.29 -4.53 -22.33
C PRO A 85 10.67 -3.96 -22.66
N GLY A 86 11.67 -4.85 -22.74
CA GLY A 86 13.04 -4.47 -23.09
C GLY A 86 13.89 -3.95 -21.92
N PHE A 87 13.31 -3.70 -20.74
CA PHE A 87 14.06 -3.23 -19.57
C PHE A 87 14.57 -4.38 -18.70
N THR A 88 15.75 -4.22 -18.13
CA THR A 88 16.23 -4.99 -17.00
C THR A 88 15.57 -4.46 -15.71
N VAL A 89 15.72 -5.20 -14.59
CA VAL A 89 15.27 -4.73 -13.26
C VAL A 89 15.90 -3.38 -12.94
N ARG A 90 17.21 -3.26 -13.08
CA ARG A 90 17.98 -2.04 -12.85
C ARG A 90 17.47 -0.87 -13.68
N GLU A 91 17.35 -1.07 -15.00
CA GLU A 91 16.87 -0.04 -15.92
C GLU A 91 15.46 0.42 -15.60
N GLN A 92 14.56 -0.51 -15.24
CA GLN A 92 13.18 -0.17 -14.87
C GLN A 92 13.13 0.67 -13.60
N ILE A 93 13.94 0.37 -12.59
CA ILE A 93 13.99 1.13 -11.34
C ILE A 93 14.64 2.50 -11.54
N ILE A 94 15.76 2.59 -12.29
CA ILE A 94 16.39 3.86 -12.67
C ILE A 94 15.37 4.77 -13.40
N TYR A 95 14.62 4.21 -14.34
CA TYR A 95 13.60 4.95 -15.07
C TYR A 95 12.50 5.51 -14.13
N CYS A 96 12.08 4.73 -13.13
CA CYS A 96 11.14 5.23 -12.13
C CYS A 96 11.73 6.40 -11.31
N GLY A 97 12.97 6.30 -10.86
CA GLY A 97 13.66 7.41 -10.17
C GLY A 97 13.75 8.67 -11.05
N TRP A 98 14.06 8.50 -12.32
CA TRP A 98 14.09 9.61 -13.27
C TRP A 98 12.69 10.25 -13.45
N LEU A 99 11.63 9.48 -13.55
CA LEU A 99 10.24 10.00 -13.60
C LEU A 99 9.87 10.81 -12.35
N MET A 100 10.46 10.50 -11.21
CA MET A 100 10.30 11.24 -9.95
C MET A 100 11.16 12.50 -9.86
N GLY A 101 11.97 12.78 -10.90
CA GLY A 101 12.78 14.00 -11.02
C GLY A 101 14.22 13.85 -10.55
N MET A 102 14.71 12.63 -10.32
CA MET A 102 16.11 12.39 -10.01
C MET A 102 17.00 12.56 -11.23
N SER A 103 18.24 12.99 -11.04
CA SER A 103 19.28 12.86 -12.06
C SER A 103 19.57 11.37 -12.32
N THR A 104 20.06 11.04 -13.53
CA THR A 104 20.43 9.66 -13.87
C THR A 104 21.42 9.08 -12.85
N ARG A 105 22.38 9.87 -12.39
CA ARG A 105 23.38 9.43 -11.40
C ARG A 105 22.73 9.07 -10.05
N GLU A 106 21.87 9.93 -9.53
CA GLU A 106 21.12 9.66 -8.29
C GLU A 106 20.24 8.42 -8.42
N ALA A 107 19.45 8.34 -9.51
CA ALA A 107 18.59 7.20 -9.78
C ALA A 107 19.37 5.89 -9.89
N THR A 108 20.59 5.91 -10.46
CA THR A 108 21.44 4.71 -10.54
C THR A 108 21.90 4.24 -9.17
N VAL A 109 22.44 5.12 -8.34
CA VAL A 109 22.89 4.78 -6.99
C VAL A 109 21.70 4.23 -6.17
N ARG A 110 20.57 4.94 -6.21
CA ARG A 110 19.36 4.53 -5.51
C ARG A 110 18.80 3.20 -6.00
N ALA A 111 18.86 2.95 -7.31
CA ALA A 111 18.39 1.68 -7.86
C ALA A 111 19.17 0.50 -7.28
N ASP A 112 20.50 0.62 -7.10
CA ASP A 112 21.31 -0.44 -6.51
C ASP A 112 20.93 -0.70 -5.04
N ASP A 113 20.72 0.36 -4.27
CA ASP A 113 20.31 0.27 -2.86
C ASP A 113 18.95 -0.43 -2.73
N VAL A 114 17.93 0.00 -3.49
CA VAL A 114 16.60 -0.61 -3.39
C VAL A 114 16.53 -2.02 -3.98
N ILE A 115 17.34 -2.34 -5.00
CA ILE A 115 17.46 -3.70 -5.54
C ILE A 115 18.02 -4.64 -4.47
N ALA A 116 19.03 -4.19 -3.73
CA ALA A 116 19.57 -4.96 -2.61
C ALA A 116 18.54 -5.12 -1.50
N ALA A 117 17.85 -4.04 -1.11
CA ALA A 117 16.81 -4.06 -0.08
C ALA A 117 15.66 -5.05 -0.39
N VAL A 118 15.29 -5.19 -1.67
CA VAL A 118 14.24 -6.16 -2.07
C VAL A 118 14.80 -7.56 -2.44
N ASN A 119 16.07 -7.85 -2.15
CA ASN A 119 16.72 -9.13 -2.43
C ASN A 119 16.64 -9.53 -3.92
N LEU A 120 16.98 -8.61 -4.83
CA LEU A 120 17.03 -8.82 -6.28
C LEU A 120 18.39 -8.53 -6.90
N THR A 121 19.47 -8.43 -6.12
CA THR A 121 20.82 -8.10 -6.60
C THR A 121 21.29 -9.04 -7.72
N GLU A 122 21.10 -10.36 -7.57
CA GLU A 122 21.47 -11.37 -8.58
C GLU A 122 20.60 -11.29 -9.85
N LYS A 123 19.49 -10.54 -9.79
CA LYS A 123 18.52 -10.38 -10.89
C LYS A 123 18.51 -8.97 -11.46
N ALA A 124 19.42 -8.10 -11.00
CA ALA A 124 19.45 -6.69 -11.38
C ALA A 124 19.52 -6.48 -12.90
N ASP A 125 20.27 -7.33 -13.58
CA ASP A 125 20.50 -7.25 -15.03
C ASP A 125 19.63 -8.23 -15.86
N ASP A 126 18.74 -8.99 -15.18
CA ASP A 126 17.76 -9.83 -15.86
C ASP A 126 16.61 -8.97 -16.43
N ARG A 127 16.07 -9.39 -17.59
CA ARG A 127 14.88 -8.75 -18.17
C ARG A 127 13.68 -8.92 -17.26
N THR A 128 12.94 -7.83 -16.96
CA THR A 128 11.77 -7.88 -16.08
C THR A 128 10.67 -8.82 -16.58
N SER A 129 10.58 -9.03 -17.90
CA SER A 129 9.66 -9.99 -18.52
C SER A 129 9.98 -11.48 -18.24
N LYS A 130 11.16 -11.79 -17.72
CA LYS A 130 11.60 -13.16 -17.39
C LYS A 130 11.45 -13.49 -15.90
N LEU A 131 11.00 -12.52 -15.08
CA LEU A 131 10.87 -12.68 -13.64
C LEU A 131 9.63 -13.50 -13.27
N SER A 132 9.72 -14.25 -12.16
CA SER A 132 8.54 -14.85 -11.52
C SER A 132 7.61 -13.76 -10.97
N GLY A 133 6.35 -14.10 -10.71
CA GLY A 133 5.38 -13.17 -10.12
C GLY A 133 5.86 -12.54 -8.81
N GLY A 134 6.45 -13.35 -7.91
CA GLY A 134 7.01 -12.85 -6.65
C GLY A 134 8.24 -11.95 -6.84
N GLN A 135 9.09 -12.22 -7.83
CA GLN A 135 10.20 -11.33 -8.18
C GLN A 135 9.68 -10.01 -8.73
N LEU A 136 8.69 -10.06 -9.63
CA LEU A 136 8.08 -8.86 -10.20
C LEU A 136 7.36 -8.01 -9.14
N ARG A 137 6.72 -8.64 -8.14
CA ARG A 137 6.18 -7.92 -6.97
C ARG A 137 7.27 -7.15 -6.22
N ARG A 138 8.43 -7.76 -6.00
CA ARG A 138 9.57 -7.09 -5.35
C ARG A 138 10.14 -5.97 -6.21
N VAL A 139 10.14 -6.10 -7.54
CA VAL A 139 10.45 -4.98 -8.46
C VAL A 139 9.45 -3.84 -8.24
N GLY A 140 8.14 -4.14 -8.14
CA GLY A 140 7.10 -3.13 -7.86
C GLY A 140 7.34 -2.37 -6.56
N LEU A 141 7.78 -3.05 -5.50
CA LEU A 141 8.16 -2.40 -4.25
C LEU A 141 9.41 -1.52 -4.44
N ALA A 142 10.45 -2.01 -5.11
CA ALA A 142 11.66 -1.23 -5.41
C ALA A 142 11.37 0.02 -6.23
N GLN A 143 10.46 -0.05 -7.22
CA GLN A 143 10.03 1.09 -8.03
C GLN A 143 9.43 2.23 -7.19
N VAL A 144 8.77 1.90 -6.10
CA VAL A 144 8.17 2.89 -5.20
C VAL A 144 9.20 3.40 -4.21
N LEU A 145 10.03 2.51 -3.67
CA LEU A 145 11.05 2.85 -2.67
C LEU A 145 12.16 3.75 -3.22
N VAL A 146 12.47 3.67 -4.52
CA VAL A 146 13.52 4.50 -5.16
C VAL A 146 13.26 6.00 -4.97
N GLY A 147 11.99 6.41 -4.90
CA GLY A 147 11.55 7.79 -4.69
C GLY A 147 11.61 8.28 -3.25
N GLU A 148 11.98 7.42 -2.28
CA GLU A 148 11.94 7.75 -0.84
C GLU A 148 10.63 8.40 -0.39
N PRO A 149 9.48 7.75 -0.62
CA PRO A 149 8.22 8.35 -0.25
C PRO A 149 8.10 8.49 1.28
N GLU A 150 7.45 9.54 1.74
CA GLU A 150 7.08 9.73 3.16
C GLU A 150 5.91 8.80 3.55
N VAL A 151 5.05 8.49 2.58
CA VAL A 151 3.91 7.58 2.72
C VAL A 151 4.02 6.49 1.67
N LEU A 152 4.03 5.24 2.09
CA LEU A 152 4.08 4.06 1.24
C LEU A 152 2.72 3.35 1.26
N LEU A 153 2.05 3.31 0.12
CA LEU A 153 0.77 2.63 -0.06
C LEU A 153 0.98 1.39 -0.93
N LEU A 154 0.65 0.20 -0.40
CA LEU A 154 0.85 -1.08 -1.07
C LEU A 154 -0.52 -1.75 -1.29
N ASP A 155 -1.00 -1.72 -2.54
CA ASP A 155 -2.32 -2.25 -2.88
C ASP A 155 -2.23 -3.75 -3.18
N GLU A 156 -2.72 -4.58 -2.25
CA GLU A 156 -2.70 -6.03 -2.29
C GLU A 156 -1.34 -6.63 -2.73
N PRO A 157 -0.23 -6.25 -2.09
CA PRO A 157 1.11 -6.58 -2.58
C PRO A 157 1.40 -8.08 -2.54
N MET A 158 0.72 -8.84 -1.70
CA MET A 158 0.91 -10.29 -1.53
C MET A 158 -0.16 -11.14 -2.24
N ALA A 159 -1.10 -10.53 -2.97
CA ALA A 159 -2.13 -11.27 -3.70
C ALA A 159 -1.51 -12.20 -4.76
N GLY A 160 -1.93 -13.47 -4.78
CA GLY A 160 -1.45 -14.47 -5.73
C GLY A 160 -0.05 -15.00 -5.48
N LEU A 161 0.62 -14.61 -4.39
CA LEU A 161 1.89 -15.18 -3.97
C LEU A 161 1.66 -16.49 -3.20
N ASP A 162 2.54 -17.48 -3.42
CA ASP A 162 2.60 -18.67 -2.57
C ASP A 162 3.11 -18.32 -1.15
N PRO A 163 2.91 -19.20 -0.15
CA PRO A 163 3.30 -18.91 1.23
C PRO A 163 4.78 -18.54 1.41
N ALA A 164 5.69 -19.19 0.68
CA ALA A 164 7.12 -18.90 0.78
C ALA A 164 7.46 -17.52 0.22
N GLN A 165 6.79 -17.12 -0.85
CA GLN A 165 6.95 -15.78 -1.43
C GLN A 165 6.36 -14.69 -0.52
N ARG A 166 5.23 -14.95 0.15
CA ARG A 166 4.65 -14.03 1.15
C ARG A 166 5.62 -13.78 2.30
N VAL A 167 6.21 -14.83 2.87
CA VAL A 167 7.22 -14.70 3.93
C VAL A 167 8.39 -13.83 3.46
N ARG A 168 8.91 -14.07 2.26
CA ARG A 168 10.01 -13.25 1.70
C ARG A 168 9.61 -11.80 1.47
N PHE A 169 8.37 -11.55 1.03
CA PHE A 169 7.88 -10.19 0.82
C PHE A 169 7.72 -9.43 2.14
N ARG A 170 7.16 -10.10 3.17
CA ARG A 170 7.05 -9.53 4.53
C ARG A 170 8.42 -9.17 5.09
N ALA A 171 9.39 -10.07 5.00
CA ALA A 171 10.75 -9.80 5.45
C ALA A 171 11.37 -8.56 4.77
N VAL A 172 11.04 -8.29 3.51
CA VAL A 172 11.45 -7.05 2.85
C VAL A 172 10.73 -5.83 3.42
N LEU A 173 9.44 -5.94 3.72
CA LEU A 173 8.68 -4.84 4.34
C LEU A 173 9.17 -4.49 5.74
N GLU A 174 9.66 -5.44 6.51
CA GLU A 174 10.24 -5.23 7.84
C GLU A 174 11.51 -4.35 7.80
N HIS A 175 12.17 -4.25 6.65
CA HIS A 175 13.32 -3.36 6.45
C HIS A 175 12.94 -1.94 6.00
N VAL A 176 11.65 -1.68 5.74
CA VAL A 176 11.17 -0.32 5.51
C VAL A 176 11.19 0.43 6.85
N PRO A 177 11.82 1.62 6.92
CA PRO A 177 11.93 2.37 8.16
C PRO A 177 10.58 2.68 8.81
N ASP A 178 10.47 2.55 10.13
CA ASP A 178 9.22 2.76 10.89
C ASP A 178 8.88 4.25 11.07
N ASP A 179 9.76 5.17 10.69
CA ASP A 179 9.51 6.61 10.66
C ASP A 179 8.62 7.05 9.49
N ARG A 180 8.32 6.11 8.58
CA ARG A 180 7.42 6.33 7.44
C ARG A 180 6.02 5.79 7.72
N VAL A 181 5.04 6.41 7.08
CA VAL A 181 3.68 5.86 7.06
C VAL A 181 3.63 4.75 6.01
N THR A 182 3.44 3.51 6.43
CA THR A 182 3.27 2.36 5.52
C THR A 182 1.87 1.78 5.66
N VAL A 183 1.12 1.73 4.57
CA VAL A 183 -0.22 1.13 4.55
C VAL A 183 -0.27 0.00 3.54
N VAL A 184 -0.65 -1.20 4.02
CA VAL A 184 -0.80 -2.40 3.19
C VAL A 184 -2.28 -2.74 3.10
N SER A 185 -2.86 -2.71 1.89
CA SER A 185 -4.23 -3.20 1.71
C SER A 185 -4.25 -4.71 1.49
N THR A 186 -5.23 -5.37 2.07
CA THR A 186 -5.50 -6.78 1.82
C THR A 186 -6.98 -7.12 2.07
N HIS A 187 -7.45 -8.21 1.49
CA HIS A 187 -8.75 -8.80 1.81
C HIS A 187 -8.59 -10.10 2.63
N GLN A 188 -7.34 -10.48 2.97
CA GLN A 188 -7.02 -11.70 3.69
C GLN A 188 -6.60 -11.36 5.12
N VAL A 189 -7.36 -11.86 6.08
CA VAL A 189 -7.07 -11.67 7.51
C VAL A 189 -5.78 -12.39 7.92
N ASP A 190 -5.42 -13.47 7.22
CA ASP A 190 -4.15 -14.19 7.44
C ASP A 190 -2.90 -13.33 7.12
N ASP A 191 -3.07 -12.21 6.43
CA ASP A 191 -1.99 -11.24 6.23
C ASP A 191 -1.76 -10.37 7.47
N LEU A 192 -2.69 -10.36 8.44
CA LEU A 192 -2.51 -9.71 9.74
C LEU A 192 -1.46 -10.48 10.55
N THR A 193 -0.37 -9.80 10.85
CA THR A 193 0.76 -10.33 11.62
C THR A 193 1.16 -9.34 12.71
N ASP A 194 1.97 -9.77 13.65
CA ASP A 194 2.52 -8.92 14.73
C ASP A 194 3.37 -7.74 14.20
N SER A 195 3.59 -7.68 12.88
CA SER A 195 4.36 -6.60 12.24
C SER A 195 3.55 -5.33 11.99
N TYR A 196 2.24 -5.31 12.25
CA TYR A 196 1.38 -4.15 12.08
C TYR A 196 1.05 -3.51 13.42
N ASP A 197 1.14 -2.17 13.46
CA ASP A 197 0.82 -1.35 14.63
C ASP A 197 -0.67 -0.99 14.69
N ARG A 198 -1.37 -1.09 13.54
CA ARG A 198 -2.75 -0.63 13.40
C ARG A 198 -3.52 -1.44 12.35
N VAL A 199 -4.80 -1.65 12.63
CA VAL A 199 -5.77 -2.28 11.74
C VAL A 199 -6.87 -1.27 11.43
N ILE A 200 -7.15 -1.07 10.15
CA ILE A 200 -8.30 -0.31 9.67
C ILE A 200 -9.13 -1.24 8.80
N VAL A 201 -10.44 -1.31 9.04
CA VAL A 201 -11.38 -2.08 8.20
C VAL A 201 -12.24 -1.12 7.40
N LEU A 202 -12.18 -1.25 6.08
CA LEU A 202 -13.02 -0.52 5.14
C LEU A 202 -14.09 -1.46 4.58
N SER A 203 -15.37 -1.10 4.74
CA SER A 203 -16.52 -1.81 4.18
C SER A 203 -17.51 -0.84 3.55
N CYS A 204 -18.06 -1.16 2.40
CA CYS A 204 -18.96 -0.28 1.63
C CYS A 204 -18.55 1.19 1.59
N GLY A 205 -17.27 1.46 1.39
CA GLY A 205 -16.71 2.81 1.32
C GLY A 205 -16.66 3.57 2.64
N ARG A 206 -16.85 2.90 3.78
CA ARG A 206 -16.79 3.49 5.14
C ARG A 206 -15.75 2.78 5.99
N VAL A 207 -15.15 3.50 6.92
CA VAL A 207 -14.34 2.90 7.97
C VAL A 207 -15.29 2.33 9.01
N VAL A 208 -15.23 1.01 9.22
CA VAL A 208 -16.05 0.28 10.20
C VAL A 208 -15.25 -0.12 11.44
N PHE A 209 -13.92 -0.09 11.35
CA PHE A 209 -13.02 -0.30 12.49
C PHE A 209 -11.71 0.46 12.26
N ASP A 210 -11.14 0.97 13.35
CA ASP A 210 -9.84 1.65 13.38
C ASP A 210 -9.25 1.51 14.79
N GLY A 211 -8.23 0.67 14.96
CA GLY A 211 -7.64 0.36 16.26
C GLY A 211 -6.39 -0.50 16.17
N THR A 212 -5.92 -1.01 17.29
CA THR A 212 -4.77 -1.93 17.35
C THR A 212 -5.16 -3.34 16.89
N PRO A 213 -4.16 -4.19 16.55
CA PRO A 213 -4.42 -5.61 16.26
C PRO A 213 -5.09 -6.35 17.41
N GLU A 214 -4.74 -6.04 18.66
CA GLU A 214 -5.33 -6.63 19.84
C GLU A 214 -6.82 -6.24 19.97
N GLU A 215 -7.12 -4.94 19.87
CA GLU A 215 -8.50 -4.44 19.89
C GLU A 215 -9.34 -5.07 18.77
N PHE A 216 -8.76 -5.28 17.60
CA PHE A 216 -9.43 -5.94 16.49
C PHE A 216 -9.77 -7.39 16.81
N VAL A 217 -8.80 -8.15 17.33
CA VAL A 217 -9.00 -9.57 17.68
C VAL A 217 -10.01 -9.72 18.82
N ASP A 218 -10.08 -8.74 19.74
CA ASP A 218 -11.01 -8.75 20.90
C ASP A 218 -12.47 -8.50 20.52
N LEU A 219 -12.76 -8.10 19.28
CA LEU A 219 -14.13 -8.08 18.75
C LEU A 219 -14.74 -9.49 18.59
N ALA A 220 -13.89 -10.51 18.50
CA ALA A 220 -14.35 -11.89 18.36
C ALA A 220 -14.58 -12.56 19.72
N PRO A 221 -15.54 -13.51 19.84
CA PRO A 221 -15.72 -14.31 21.05
C PRO A 221 -14.43 -15.03 21.47
N GLU A 222 -14.13 -15.04 22.78
CA GLU A 222 -12.92 -15.66 23.34
C GLU A 222 -12.76 -17.16 22.98
N CYS A 223 -13.87 -17.87 22.78
CA CYS A 223 -13.88 -19.30 22.46
C CYS A 223 -13.58 -19.62 20.98
N SER A 224 -13.38 -18.62 20.12
CA SER A 224 -13.14 -18.83 18.69
C SER A 224 -11.69 -19.23 18.40
N GLN A 225 -11.49 -20.30 17.62
CA GLN A 225 -10.14 -20.74 17.21
C GLN A 225 -9.49 -19.79 16.16
N ARG A 226 -10.29 -18.96 15.49
CA ARG A 226 -9.86 -17.99 14.44
C ARG A 226 -10.41 -16.62 14.75
N ARG A 227 -9.95 -16.05 15.86
CA ARG A 227 -10.50 -14.79 16.39
C ARG A 227 -10.44 -13.64 15.37
N ALA A 228 -9.32 -13.45 14.70
CA ALA A 228 -9.17 -12.38 13.71
C ALA A 228 -10.14 -12.54 12.52
N GLU A 229 -10.36 -13.77 12.02
CA GLU A 229 -11.32 -14.06 10.95
C GLU A 229 -12.77 -13.80 11.40
N MET A 230 -13.11 -14.20 12.64
CA MET A 230 -14.44 -13.96 13.21
C MET A 230 -14.70 -12.47 13.49
N ALA A 231 -13.71 -11.74 13.98
CA ALA A 231 -13.78 -10.29 14.13
C ALA A 231 -14.06 -9.59 12.78
N TYR A 232 -13.31 -9.96 11.74
CA TYR A 232 -13.51 -9.43 10.40
C TYR A 232 -14.90 -9.73 9.86
N LEU A 233 -15.37 -10.99 9.96
CA LEU A 233 -16.69 -11.39 9.49
C LEU A 233 -17.80 -10.63 10.21
N GLY A 234 -17.67 -10.39 11.53
CA GLY A 234 -18.64 -9.61 12.30
C GLY A 234 -18.77 -8.16 11.83
N LEU A 235 -17.68 -7.56 11.34
CA LEU A 235 -17.67 -6.18 10.84
C LEU A 235 -18.20 -6.02 9.41
N VAL A 236 -18.13 -7.08 8.58
CA VAL A 236 -18.51 -7.03 7.15
C VAL A 236 -19.77 -7.84 6.83
N ALA A 237 -20.38 -8.52 7.81
CA ALA A 237 -21.55 -9.40 7.61
C ALA A 237 -22.88 -8.65 7.52
N ASP A 238 -22.94 -7.37 7.85
CA ASP A 238 -24.15 -6.54 7.82
C ASP A 238 -24.37 -5.87 6.44
N GLU A 239 -23.86 -6.49 5.37
CA GLU A 239 -24.01 -6.03 3.98
C GLU A 239 -25.09 -6.78 3.18
#